data_f4c315ea3c3f590bfba0faa395ebde19
#
_entry.id   f4c315ea3c3f590bfba0faa395ebde19
#
_cell.length_a   1.000
_cell.length_b   1.000
_cell.length_c   1.000
_cell.angle_alpha   90.00
_cell.angle_beta   90.00
_cell.angle_gamma   90.00
#
_symmetry.space_group_name_H-M   'P 1'
#
loop_
_entity.id
_entity.type
_entity.pdbx_description
1 polymer ?
#
loop_
_entity_poly.entity_id
_entity_poly.type
_entity_poly.pdbx_seq_one_letter_code
_entity_poly.pdbx_strand_id
1 'polypeptide(L)'
;MSIDALRTILPVAGWSDERARAVDISGDADPILPTPFRIGETSAAALAAVGLAVSDLWALRTGRHQDVAIDTRRATASLRSGHYMHLDGAAVSTERNTIMGVYPAKDGRWSYLHCNFPNHRAAALSVLGVPEDREAVRQAVAKWDALELEEAIIAARAPAAWCAARRNGRSTRRPRRSPRCR
;
A
#
# COMPACT_ATOMS: atom_id res chain seq x y z
N MET A 1 7.87 -23.20 -8.60
CA MET A 1 7.57 -21.88 -8.02
C MET A 1 8.26 -21.77 -6.68
N SER A 2 8.85 -20.66 -6.42
CA SER A 2 9.75 -20.53 -5.28
C SER A 2 8.98 -20.28 -3.99
N ILE A 3 9.10 -21.18 -3.04
CA ILE A 3 8.67 -20.99 -1.65
C ILE A 3 9.63 -20.03 -0.90
N ASP A 4 10.68 -19.54 -1.57
CA ASP A 4 11.75 -18.76 -0.95
C ASP A 4 11.27 -17.41 -0.44
N ALA A 5 10.32 -16.79 -1.15
CA ALA A 5 9.72 -15.53 -0.67
C ALA A 5 8.96 -15.74 0.65
N LEU A 6 8.27 -16.88 0.83
CA LEU A 6 7.64 -17.22 2.11
C LEU A 6 8.71 -17.40 3.20
N ARG A 7 9.80 -18.12 2.91
CA ARG A 7 10.89 -18.34 3.87
C ARG A 7 11.52 -17.04 4.37
N THR A 8 11.51 -15.96 3.58
CA THR A 8 11.98 -14.65 4.04
C THR A 8 11.03 -13.98 5.04
N ILE A 9 9.76 -14.36 5.06
CA ILE A 9 8.72 -13.80 5.94
C ILE A 9 8.63 -14.59 7.25
N LEU A 10 8.84 -15.90 7.24
CA LEU A 10 8.67 -16.77 8.41
C LEU A 10 9.40 -16.28 9.67
N PRO A 11 10.68 -15.85 9.60
CA PRO A 11 11.39 -15.36 10.78
C PRO A 11 10.78 -14.10 11.40
N VAL A 12 10.11 -13.25 10.60
CA VAL A 12 9.45 -12.03 11.09
C VAL A 12 8.28 -12.39 12.03
N ALA A 13 7.63 -13.53 11.79
CA ALA A 13 6.56 -14.08 12.62
C ALA A 13 7.08 -14.99 13.75
N GLY A 14 8.40 -15.17 13.86
CA GLY A 14 8.99 -16.11 14.83
C GLY A 14 8.81 -17.58 14.45
N TRP A 15 8.48 -17.88 13.19
CA TRP A 15 8.32 -19.25 12.71
C TRP A 15 9.62 -19.83 12.18
N SER A 16 9.83 -21.14 12.37
CA SER A 16 10.93 -21.87 11.76
C SER A 16 10.68 -22.12 10.26
N ASP A 17 11.75 -22.38 9.51
CA ASP A 17 11.66 -22.71 8.07
C ASP A 17 10.83 -23.98 7.81
N GLU A 18 10.72 -24.87 8.79
CA GLU A 18 9.89 -26.08 8.69
C GLU A 18 8.41 -25.80 8.46
N ARG A 19 7.91 -24.61 8.92
CA ARG A 19 6.52 -24.22 8.69
C ARG A 19 6.18 -24.10 7.21
N ALA A 20 7.16 -23.86 6.35
CA ALA A 20 6.96 -23.86 4.90
C ALA A 20 6.46 -25.20 4.34
N ARG A 21 6.68 -26.33 5.05
CA ARG A 21 6.20 -27.65 4.62
C ARG A 21 4.68 -27.81 4.65
N ALA A 22 3.99 -26.99 5.44
CA ALA A 22 2.53 -26.95 5.52
C ALA A 22 1.90 -26.05 4.42
N VAL A 23 2.71 -25.61 3.47
CA VAL A 23 2.25 -24.70 2.39
C VAL A 23 2.58 -25.32 1.04
N ASP A 24 1.55 -25.39 0.19
CA ASP A 24 1.68 -25.70 -1.23
C ASP A 24 1.42 -24.41 -2.04
N ILE A 25 2.42 -23.98 -2.83
CA ILE A 25 2.30 -22.84 -3.74
C ILE A 25 2.38 -23.35 -5.17
N SER A 26 1.28 -23.21 -5.90
CA SER A 26 1.12 -23.66 -7.28
C SER A 26 0.83 -22.49 -8.24
N GLY A 27 0.75 -22.80 -9.53
CA GLY A 27 0.36 -21.88 -10.59
C GLY A 27 1.54 -21.22 -11.32
N ASP A 28 1.27 -20.07 -11.96
CA ASP A 28 2.22 -19.42 -12.86
C ASP A 28 3.39 -18.75 -12.14
N ALA A 29 4.54 -18.69 -12.82
CA ALA A 29 5.65 -17.86 -12.39
C ALA A 29 5.44 -16.40 -12.82
N ASP A 30 6.10 -15.46 -12.11
CA ASP A 30 6.13 -14.07 -12.55
C ASP A 30 6.87 -13.93 -13.92
N PRO A 31 6.44 -12.97 -14.77
CA PRO A 31 5.46 -11.92 -14.48
C PRO A 31 4.02 -12.34 -14.75
N ILE A 32 3.16 -12.31 -13.73
CA ILE A 32 1.70 -12.49 -13.87
C ILE A 32 1.03 -11.16 -14.29
N LEU A 33 1.58 -10.05 -13.83
CA LEU A 33 1.18 -8.71 -14.24
C LEU A 33 2.28 -8.06 -15.09
N PRO A 34 1.95 -7.11 -15.98
CA PRO A 34 2.93 -6.38 -16.79
C PRO A 34 3.72 -5.37 -15.93
N THR A 35 4.59 -5.88 -15.07
CA THR A 35 5.43 -5.13 -14.14
C THR A 35 6.79 -5.82 -13.97
N PRO A 36 7.88 -5.09 -13.72
CA PRO A 36 9.17 -5.69 -13.43
C PRO A 36 9.26 -6.28 -12.01
N PHE A 37 8.24 -6.09 -11.18
CA PHE A 37 8.22 -6.60 -9.81
C PHE A 37 7.63 -8.01 -9.75
N ARG A 38 8.14 -8.84 -8.85
CA ARG A 38 7.69 -10.22 -8.59
C ARG A 38 6.42 -10.21 -7.74
N ILE A 39 5.32 -9.68 -8.31
CA ILE A 39 4.05 -9.50 -7.59
C ILE A 39 3.38 -10.84 -7.29
N GLY A 40 3.43 -11.80 -8.23
CA GLY A 40 2.86 -13.14 -8.04
C GLY A 40 3.49 -13.88 -6.87
N GLU A 41 4.80 -13.92 -6.84
CA GLU A 41 5.54 -14.58 -5.75
C GLU A 41 5.33 -13.87 -4.41
N THR A 42 5.36 -12.53 -4.39
CA THR A 42 5.16 -11.74 -3.17
C THR A 42 3.75 -11.91 -2.61
N SER A 43 2.73 -11.89 -3.49
CA SER A 43 1.34 -12.08 -3.07
C SER A 43 1.08 -13.49 -2.55
N ALA A 44 1.64 -14.51 -3.21
CA ALA A 44 1.51 -15.89 -2.76
C ALA A 44 2.17 -16.08 -1.39
N ALA A 45 3.37 -15.56 -1.18
CA ALA A 45 4.07 -15.63 0.10
C ALA A 45 3.30 -14.92 1.24
N ALA A 46 2.77 -13.73 0.97
CA ALA A 46 2.00 -12.97 1.96
C ALA A 46 0.72 -13.71 2.36
N LEU A 47 -0.05 -14.23 1.39
CA LEU A 47 -1.28 -14.98 1.68
C LEU A 47 -0.98 -16.33 2.33
N ALA A 48 0.11 -17.00 1.97
CA ALA A 48 0.57 -18.21 2.64
C ALA A 48 0.87 -17.96 4.12
N ALA A 49 1.57 -16.86 4.44
CA ALA A 49 1.83 -16.49 5.83
C ALA A 49 0.53 -16.21 6.61
N VAL A 50 -0.45 -15.53 5.99
CA VAL A 50 -1.78 -15.35 6.59
C VAL A 50 -2.47 -16.70 6.81
N GLY A 51 -2.43 -17.59 5.82
CA GLY A 51 -3.00 -18.93 5.92
C GLY A 51 -2.39 -19.73 7.08
N LEU A 52 -1.07 -19.69 7.26
CA LEU A 52 -0.39 -20.32 8.39
C LEU A 52 -0.85 -19.76 9.74
N ALA A 53 -0.96 -18.43 9.85
CA ALA A 53 -1.46 -17.79 11.07
C ALA A 53 -2.91 -18.20 11.40
N VAL A 54 -3.76 -18.30 10.38
CA VAL A 54 -5.15 -18.77 10.53
C VAL A 54 -5.16 -20.25 10.95
N SER A 55 -4.31 -21.11 10.37
CA SER A 55 -4.16 -22.51 10.76
C SER A 55 -3.73 -22.65 12.23
N ASP A 56 -2.82 -21.79 12.71
CA ASP A 56 -2.40 -21.78 14.11
C ASP A 56 -3.55 -21.37 15.05
N LEU A 57 -4.31 -20.33 14.69
CA LEU A 57 -5.50 -19.93 15.45
C LEU A 57 -6.57 -21.04 15.48
N TRP A 58 -6.74 -21.73 14.37
CA TRP A 58 -7.64 -22.87 14.27
C TRP A 58 -7.18 -24.03 15.18
N ALA A 59 -5.86 -24.30 15.16
CA ALA A 59 -5.29 -25.34 16.01
C ALA A 59 -5.45 -25.04 17.52
N LEU A 60 -5.33 -23.78 17.93
CA LEU A 60 -5.60 -23.35 19.30
C LEU A 60 -7.04 -23.64 19.75
N ARG A 61 -8.01 -23.60 18.83
CA ARG A 61 -9.43 -23.83 19.13
C ARG A 61 -9.85 -25.28 19.01
N THR A 62 -9.22 -26.05 18.13
CA THR A 62 -9.69 -27.37 17.72
C THR A 62 -8.67 -28.48 17.95
N GLY A 63 -7.43 -28.15 18.28
CA GLY A 63 -6.30 -29.12 18.36
C GLY A 63 -5.81 -29.60 17.00
N ARG A 64 -6.27 -29.03 15.86
CA ARG A 64 -5.97 -29.52 14.51
C ARG A 64 -5.37 -28.41 13.66
N HIS A 65 -4.21 -28.65 13.05
CA HIS A 65 -3.65 -27.81 12.00
C HIS A 65 -4.31 -28.10 10.64
N GLN A 66 -4.22 -27.14 9.75
CA GLN A 66 -4.65 -27.23 8.36
C GLN A 66 -3.47 -26.95 7.44
N ASP A 67 -3.41 -27.62 6.31
CA ASP A 67 -2.50 -27.30 5.22
C ASP A 67 -3.01 -26.08 4.45
N VAL A 68 -2.08 -25.32 3.89
CA VAL A 68 -2.35 -24.06 3.16
C VAL A 68 -2.00 -24.26 1.70
N ALA A 69 -2.97 -24.15 0.81
CA ALA A 69 -2.74 -24.18 -0.64
C ALA A 69 -2.98 -22.79 -1.24
N ILE A 70 -2.01 -22.29 -1.99
CA ILE A 70 -2.03 -20.98 -2.64
C ILE A 70 -1.78 -21.13 -4.15
N ASP A 71 -2.71 -20.66 -4.95
CA ASP A 71 -2.51 -20.44 -6.37
C ASP A 71 -2.02 -19.02 -6.62
N THR A 72 -0.88 -18.85 -7.32
CA THR A 72 -0.23 -17.55 -7.51
C THR A 72 -1.05 -16.57 -8.32
N ARG A 73 -1.80 -17.03 -9.33
CA ARG A 73 -2.67 -16.15 -10.12
C ARG A 73 -3.84 -15.63 -9.27
N ARG A 74 -4.45 -16.50 -8.46
CA ARG A 74 -5.51 -16.11 -7.52
C ARG A 74 -4.98 -15.18 -6.42
N ALA A 75 -3.79 -15.44 -5.91
CA ALA A 75 -3.13 -14.56 -4.94
C ALA A 75 -2.90 -13.16 -5.52
N THR A 76 -2.40 -13.09 -6.76
CA THR A 76 -2.20 -11.83 -7.48
C THR A 76 -3.53 -11.10 -7.73
N ALA A 77 -4.57 -11.82 -8.13
CA ALA A 77 -5.90 -11.27 -8.34
C ALA A 77 -6.48 -10.69 -7.03
N SER A 78 -6.26 -11.34 -5.89
CA SER A 78 -6.77 -10.86 -4.60
C SER A 78 -6.18 -9.50 -4.20
N LEU A 79 -4.92 -9.20 -4.56
CA LEU A 79 -4.32 -7.87 -4.35
C LEU A 79 -5.00 -6.77 -5.20
N ARG A 80 -5.70 -7.15 -6.24
CA ARG A 80 -6.47 -6.27 -7.13
C ARG A 80 -7.98 -6.42 -6.96
N SER A 81 -8.43 -6.98 -5.85
CA SER A 81 -9.85 -7.29 -5.61
C SER A 81 -10.79 -6.10 -5.86
N GLY A 82 -10.37 -4.88 -5.51
CA GLY A 82 -11.15 -3.67 -5.80
C GLY A 82 -11.46 -3.44 -7.29
N HIS A 83 -10.64 -3.96 -8.21
CA HIS A 83 -10.91 -3.87 -9.66
C HIS A 83 -11.93 -4.89 -10.16
N TYR A 84 -12.21 -5.91 -9.36
CA TYR A 84 -13.16 -6.97 -9.70
C TYR A 84 -14.47 -6.85 -8.92
N MET A 85 -14.57 -5.82 -8.07
CA MET A 85 -15.76 -5.59 -7.25
C MET A 85 -16.92 -5.11 -8.11
N HIS A 86 -18.06 -5.76 -7.93
CA HIS A 86 -19.33 -5.37 -8.53
C HIS A 86 -20.34 -5.10 -7.41
N LEU A 87 -21.16 -4.09 -7.60
CA LEU A 87 -22.30 -3.79 -6.75
C LEU A 87 -23.55 -3.86 -7.62
N ASP A 88 -24.49 -4.70 -7.26
CA ASP A 88 -25.74 -4.95 -8.04
C ASP A 88 -25.47 -5.28 -9.52
N GLY A 89 -24.39 -6.04 -9.78
CA GLY A 89 -24.01 -6.46 -11.13
C GLY A 89 -23.23 -5.43 -11.95
N ALA A 90 -23.07 -4.21 -11.45
CA ALA A 90 -22.27 -3.17 -12.10
C ALA A 90 -20.86 -3.08 -11.48
N ALA A 91 -19.85 -2.86 -12.32
CA ALA A 91 -18.50 -2.58 -11.84
C ALA A 91 -18.50 -1.29 -11.01
N VAL A 92 -17.90 -1.35 -9.82
CA VAL A 92 -17.78 -0.16 -8.97
C VAL A 92 -16.80 0.80 -9.63
N SER A 93 -17.30 1.93 -10.13
CA SER A 93 -16.48 3.04 -10.58
C SER A 93 -15.87 3.71 -9.35
N THR A 94 -14.55 3.65 -9.22
CA THR A 94 -13.86 4.59 -8.34
C THR A 94 -13.84 5.92 -9.09
N GLU A 95 -14.65 6.88 -8.67
CA GLU A 95 -14.55 8.25 -9.17
C GLU A 95 -13.08 8.68 -9.06
N ARG A 96 -12.49 9.00 -10.20
CA ARG A 96 -11.13 9.53 -10.21
C ARG A 96 -11.18 10.91 -9.60
N ASN A 97 -10.67 11.04 -8.40
CA ASN A 97 -10.46 12.35 -7.81
C ASN A 97 -9.55 13.18 -8.75
N THR A 98 -10.07 14.30 -9.22
CA THR A 98 -9.44 15.12 -10.25
C THR A 98 -8.06 15.62 -9.84
N ILE A 99 -7.85 15.86 -8.54
CA ILE A 99 -6.62 16.47 -8.01
C ILE A 99 -5.72 15.48 -7.25
N MET A 100 -6.13 14.24 -7.05
CA MET A 100 -5.25 13.24 -6.45
C MET A 100 -4.14 12.88 -7.44
N GLY A 101 -2.89 12.87 -6.98
CA GLY A 101 -1.76 12.51 -7.84
C GLY A 101 -0.43 13.03 -7.38
N VAL A 102 0.57 12.87 -8.25
CA VAL A 102 1.94 13.32 -8.04
C VAL A 102 2.17 14.60 -8.84
N TYR A 103 2.77 15.59 -8.20
CA TYR A 103 3.02 16.92 -8.75
C TYR A 103 4.47 17.34 -8.55
N PRO A 104 5.09 18.01 -9.54
CA PRO A 104 6.45 18.55 -9.37
C PRO A 104 6.42 19.74 -8.41
N ALA A 105 7.35 19.77 -7.47
CA ALA A 105 7.56 20.85 -6.53
C ALA A 105 8.71 21.76 -6.97
N LYS A 106 8.83 22.95 -6.35
CA LYS A 106 9.81 23.99 -6.66
C LYS A 106 11.26 23.51 -6.52
N ASP A 107 11.53 22.65 -5.53
CA ASP A 107 12.87 22.13 -5.20
C ASP A 107 13.32 20.96 -6.11
N GLY A 108 12.63 20.75 -7.24
CA GLY A 108 12.91 19.64 -8.18
C GLY A 108 12.49 18.26 -7.69
N ARG A 109 11.80 18.18 -6.56
CA ARG A 109 11.20 16.95 -6.01
C ARG A 109 9.75 16.84 -6.45
N TRP A 110 9.09 15.80 -5.94
CA TRP A 110 7.70 15.52 -6.22
C TRP A 110 6.92 15.41 -4.93
N SER A 111 5.69 15.91 -4.93
CA SER A 111 4.72 15.78 -3.84
C SER A 111 3.54 14.96 -4.29
N TYR A 112 3.11 13.99 -3.49
CA TYR A 112 1.88 13.23 -3.69
C TYR A 112 0.78 13.82 -2.83
N LEU A 113 -0.34 14.19 -3.46
CA LEU A 113 -1.56 14.62 -2.79
C LEU A 113 -2.55 13.46 -2.73
N HIS A 114 -2.94 13.05 -1.53
CA HIS A 114 -3.91 11.98 -1.32
C HIS A 114 -5.27 12.57 -0.93
N CYS A 115 -6.05 12.90 -1.95
CA CYS A 115 -7.32 13.65 -1.83
C CYS A 115 -8.56 12.78 -2.07
N ASN A 116 -8.52 11.50 -1.70
CA ASN A 116 -9.61 10.54 -1.95
C ASN A 116 -10.86 10.78 -1.08
N PHE A 117 -10.72 11.44 0.07
CA PHE A 117 -11.85 11.85 0.91
C PHE A 117 -12.16 13.34 0.75
N PRO A 118 -13.45 13.76 0.80
CA PRO A 118 -13.83 15.17 0.64
C PRO A 118 -13.12 16.12 1.60
N ASN A 119 -12.95 15.73 2.86
CA ASN A 119 -12.26 16.54 3.88
C ASN A 119 -10.75 16.67 3.58
N HIS A 120 -10.09 15.60 3.08
CA HIS A 120 -8.67 15.66 2.68
C HIS A 120 -8.48 16.59 1.47
N ARG A 121 -9.39 16.48 0.51
CA ARG A 121 -9.41 17.34 -0.69
C ARG A 121 -9.59 18.82 -0.31
N ALA A 122 -10.59 19.12 0.50
CA ALA A 122 -10.84 20.48 0.97
C ALA A 122 -9.64 21.07 1.71
N ALA A 123 -9.01 20.30 2.59
CA ALA A 123 -7.82 20.73 3.33
C ALA A 123 -6.63 21.01 2.40
N ALA A 124 -6.36 20.12 1.43
CA ALA A 124 -5.27 20.32 0.47
C ALA A 124 -5.52 21.57 -0.40
N LEU A 125 -6.74 21.77 -0.91
CA LEU A 125 -7.10 22.95 -1.69
C LEU A 125 -7.02 24.24 -0.87
N SER A 126 -7.41 24.19 0.40
CA SER A 126 -7.28 25.34 1.32
C SER A 126 -5.82 25.74 1.54
N VAL A 127 -4.92 24.75 1.73
CA VAL A 127 -3.47 25.03 1.89
C VAL A 127 -2.87 25.61 0.61
N LEU A 128 -3.28 25.08 -0.55
CA LEU A 128 -2.78 25.54 -1.85
C LEU A 128 -3.42 26.86 -2.29
N GLY A 129 -4.59 27.24 -1.74
CA GLY A 129 -5.32 28.47 -2.09
C GLY A 129 -5.87 28.46 -3.51
N VAL A 130 -6.27 27.30 -4.04
CA VAL A 130 -6.74 27.15 -5.43
C VAL A 130 -8.04 26.35 -5.53
N PRO A 131 -8.83 26.54 -6.62
CA PRO A 131 -10.00 25.73 -6.88
C PRO A 131 -9.64 24.28 -7.19
N GLU A 132 -10.67 23.40 -7.20
CA GLU A 132 -10.53 21.98 -7.58
C GLU A 132 -10.32 21.85 -9.10
N ASP A 133 -9.14 22.25 -9.55
CA ASP A 133 -8.67 22.13 -10.90
C ASP A 133 -7.24 21.57 -10.90
N ARG A 134 -7.00 20.56 -11.73
CA ARG A 134 -5.70 19.85 -11.73
C ARG A 134 -4.54 20.73 -12.13
N GLU A 135 -4.76 21.65 -13.08
CA GLU A 135 -3.70 22.55 -13.54
C GLU A 135 -3.43 23.65 -12.53
N ALA A 136 -4.46 24.22 -11.92
CA ALA A 136 -4.31 25.17 -10.81
C ALA A 136 -3.54 24.56 -9.65
N VAL A 137 -3.86 23.32 -9.26
CA VAL A 137 -3.12 22.56 -8.23
C VAL A 137 -1.67 22.35 -8.65
N ARG A 138 -1.40 21.96 -9.89
CA ARG A 138 -0.04 21.77 -10.40
C ARG A 138 0.80 23.05 -10.29
N GLN A 139 0.22 24.17 -10.69
CA GLN A 139 0.88 25.48 -10.63
C GLN A 139 1.10 25.97 -9.20
N ALA A 140 0.18 25.65 -8.28
CA ALA A 140 0.32 25.99 -6.87
C ALA A 140 1.42 25.14 -6.22
N VAL A 141 1.42 23.80 -6.42
CA VAL A 141 2.45 22.89 -5.88
C VAL A 141 3.85 23.29 -6.36
N ALA A 142 3.99 23.72 -7.60
CA ALA A 142 5.28 24.17 -8.17
C ALA A 142 5.88 25.40 -7.45
N LYS A 143 5.13 26.07 -6.59
CA LYS A 143 5.63 27.19 -5.77
C LYS A 143 6.13 26.77 -4.39
N TRP A 144 5.86 25.53 -3.97
CA TRP A 144 6.22 24.98 -2.66
C TRP A 144 7.43 24.08 -2.74
N ASP A 145 8.26 24.09 -1.72
CA ASP A 145 9.20 23.00 -1.48
C ASP A 145 8.41 21.76 -1.03
N ALA A 146 8.82 20.57 -1.50
CA ALA A 146 8.02 19.36 -1.33
C ALA A 146 7.79 19.00 0.15
N LEU A 147 8.80 19.20 1.02
CA LEU A 147 8.68 18.93 2.45
C LEU A 147 7.78 19.97 3.15
N GLU A 148 7.94 21.25 2.83
CA GLU A 148 7.11 22.33 3.39
C GLU A 148 5.63 22.12 3.05
N LEU A 149 5.32 21.70 1.83
CA LEU A 149 3.96 21.39 1.43
C LEU A 149 3.39 20.19 2.20
N GLU A 150 4.19 19.11 2.38
CA GLU A 150 3.77 17.96 3.20
C GLU A 150 3.43 18.41 4.62
N GLU A 151 4.30 19.20 5.26
CA GLU A 151 4.09 19.68 6.62
C GLU A 151 2.84 20.58 6.73
N ALA A 152 2.62 21.48 5.77
CA ALA A 152 1.44 22.35 5.75
C ALA A 152 0.14 21.55 5.59
N ILE A 153 0.11 20.55 4.70
CA ILE A 153 -1.06 19.70 4.49
C ILE A 153 -1.32 18.79 5.70
N ILE A 154 -0.28 18.26 6.33
CA ILE A 154 -0.40 17.49 7.57
C ILE A 154 -0.94 18.36 8.71
N ALA A 155 -0.49 19.60 8.82
CA ALA A 155 -1.01 20.56 9.79
C ALA A 155 -2.51 20.85 9.59
N ALA A 156 -2.96 20.85 8.34
CA ALA A 156 -4.37 20.96 7.95
C ALA A 156 -5.16 19.63 8.11
N ARG A 157 -4.56 18.59 8.70
CA ARG A 157 -5.13 17.27 8.96
C ARG A 157 -5.50 16.47 7.68
N ALA A 158 -4.76 16.68 6.60
CA ALA A 158 -4.86 15.87 5.39
C ALA A 158 -3.55 15.11 5.12
N PRO A 159 -3.61 13.98 4.41
CA PRO A 159 -2.41 13.23 4.05
C PRO A 159 -1.76 13.81 2.79
N ALA A 160 -0.45 14.00 2.87
CA ALA A 160 0.43 14.26 1.74
C ALA A 160 1.74 13.51 1.96
N ALA A 161 2.50 13.33 0.91
CA ALA A 161 3.84 12.76 1.00
C ALA A 161 4.76 13.38 -0.05
N TRP A 162 5.93 13.87 0.37
CA TRP A 162 6.97 14.20 -0.56
C TRP A 162 7.73 12.94 -0.99
N CYS A 163 8.13 12.90 -2.26
CA CYS A 163 8.89 11.78 -2.80
C CYS A 163 10.37 11.94 -2.42
N ALA A 164 10.75 11.33 -1.31
CA ALA A 164 12.13 11.35 -0.84
C ALA A 164 13.04 10.49 -1.72
N ALA A 165 14.26 10.95 -1.98
CA ALA A 165 15.30 10.08 -2.52
C ALA A 165 15.58 8.93 -1.53
N ARG A 166 15.91 7.73 -2.05
CA ARG A 166 16.11 6.50 -1.25
C ARG A 166 17.08 6.68 -0.07
N ARG A 167 18.05 7.58 -0.17
CA ARG A 167 18.99 7.93 0.92
C ARG A 167 18.31 8.75 2.01
N ASN A 168 17.40 9.65 1.67
CA ASN A 168 16.77 10.58 2.60
C ASN A 168 15.58 9.94 3.35
N GLY A 169 14.86 9.01 2.73
CA GLY A 169 13.76 8.27 3.38
C GLY A 169 14.20 7.41 4.57
N ARG A 170 15.52 7.09 4.67
CA ARG A 170 16.07 6.38 5.84
C ARG A 170 16.62 7.32 6.91
N SER A 171 16.91 8.58 6.58
CA SER A 171 17.50 9.57 7.49
C SER A 171 16.49 10.51 8.14
N THR A 172 15.30 10.66 7.56
CA THR A 172 14.21 11.40 8.19
C THR A 172 13.63 10.55 9.32
N ARG A 173 14.21 10.67 10.52
CA ARG A 173 13.53 10.24 11.74
C ARG A 173 12.25 11.07 11.82
N ARG A 174 11.10 10.48 11.48
CA ARG A 174 9.81 11.03 11.92
C ARG A 174 9.93 11.23 13.42
N PRO A 175 9.65 12.44 13.95
CA PRO A 175 9.56 12.59 15.39
C PRO A 175 8.57 11.54 15.89
N ARG A 176 8.98 10.72 16.85
CA ARG A 176 8.10 9.72 17.48
C ARG A 176 6.88 10.48 17.95
N ARG A 177 5.72 10.19 17.37
CA ARG A 177 4.46 10.73 17.88
C ARG A 177 4.40 10.39 19.36
N SER A 178 4.31 11.43 20.19
CA SER A 178 3.98 11.30 21.61
C SER A 178 2.73 10.41 21.74
N PRO A 179 2.70 9.43 22.65
CA PRO A 179 1.53 8.60 22.88
C PRO A 179 0.48 9.41 23.65
N ARG A 180 -0.28 10.24 22.94
CA ARG A 180 -1.46 10.90 23.45
C ARG A 180 -2.58 10.84 22.40
N CYS A 181 -3.17 9.67 22.27
CA CYS A 181 -4.58 9.51 21.96
C CYS A 181 -5.16 8.63 23.06
N ARG A 182 -5.79 9.25 24.04
CA ARG A 182 -6.83 8.66 24.87
C ARG A 182 -8.15 8.89 24.17
#